data_e7f4bda87f7cc77ee2cf6f9983587ca2
#
_entry.id   e7f4bda87f7cc77ee2cf6f9983587ca2
#
_cell.length_a   1.000
_cell.length_b   1.000
_cell.length_c   1.000
_cell.angle_alpha   90.00
_cell.angle_beta   90.00
_cell.angle_gamma   90.00
#
_symmetry.space_group_name_H-M   'P 1'
#
loop_
_entity.id
_entity.type
_entity.pdbx_description
1 polymer ?
#
loop_
_entity_poly.entity_id
_entity_poly.type
_entity_poly.pdbx_seq_one_letter_code
_entity_poly.pdbx_strand_id
1 'polypeptide(L)'
;MTNLKTIIGLLVAAVAVVGVVAFGAAQASASSAPIVIPYAKTCDQTVGRCVGTAGHGGTIEMQITSFRATGKAAKLTLTEKITVGDIMFTAEMSGNVSPAGFIVLNGTVTKGSFAGARVHQRSNLTSAHGTTTEWTGELRLMPASA
;
A
#
# COMPACT_ATOMS: atom_id res chain seq x y z
N MET A 1 18.29 -47.25 31.19
CA MET A 1 17.22 -46.53 30.44
C MET A 1 17.41 -45.05 30.65
N THR A 2 17.72 -44.36 29.59
CA THR A 2 17.76 -42.89 29.64
C THR A 2 16.35 -42.39 29.86
N ASN A 3 16.17 -41.59 30.87
CA ASN A 3 14.85 -41.12 31.28
C ASN A 3 14.31 -40.19 30.14
N LEU A 4 13.31 -40.64 29.43
CA LEU A 4 12.68 -39.94 28.32
C LEU A 4 12.27 -38.50 28.70
N LYS A 5 11.89 -38.30 29.95
CA LYS A 5 11.57 -36.99 30.54
C LYS A 5 12.77 -36.05 30.55
N THR A 6 13.97 -36.56 30.80
CA THR A 6 15.19 -35.75 30.81
C THR A 6 15.59 -35.32 29.41
N ILE A 7 15.43 -36.20 28.43
CA ILE A 7 15.72 -35.89 27.02
C ILE A 7 14.73 -34.84 26.48
N ILE A 8 13.45 -34.99 26.79
CA ILE A 8 12.42 -34.04 26.39
C ILE A 8 12.65 -32.68 27.05
N GLY A 9 12.99 -32.66 28.31
CA GLY A 9 13.30 -31.41 29.03
C GLY A 9 14.51 -30.68 28.46
N LEU A 10 15.56 -31.42 28.12
CA LEU A 10 16.76 -30.83 27.51
C LEU A 10 16.51 -30.31 26.09
N LEU A 11 15.73 -31.02 25.29
CA LEU A 11 15.33 -30.60 23.97
C LEU A 11 14.46 -29.33 23.99
N VAL A 12 13.50 -29.26 24.91
CA VAL A 12 12.65 -28.10 25.09
C VAL A 12 13.45 -26.87 25.53
N ALA A 13 14.39 -27.04 26.45
CA ALA A 13 15.25 -25.94 26.90
C ALA A 13 16.16 -25.45 25.78
N ALA A 14 16.75 -26.34 25.00
CA ALA A 14 17.61 -25.98 23.88
C ALA A 14 16.82 -25.24 22.77
N VAL A 15 15.62 -25.71 22.43
CA VAL A 15 14.74 -25.06 21.46
C VAL A 15 14.28 -23.69 21.94
N ALA A 16 13.97 -23.54 23.23
CA ALA A 16 13.57 -22.26 23.79
C ALA A 16 14.71 -21.21 23.70
N VAL A 17 15.94 -21.62 24.01
CA VAL A 17 17.11 -20.70 23.91
C VAL A 17 17.39 -20.30 22.46
N VAL A 18 17.37 -21.25 21.53
CA VAL A 18 17.54 -20.97 20.11
C VAL A 18 16.38 -20.12 19.57
N GLY A 19 15.16 -20.42 20.02
CA GLY A 19 13.98 -19.65 19.65
C GLY A 19 14.05 -18.19 20.10
N VAL A 20 14.51 -17.93 21.32
CA VAL A 20 14.65 -16.57 21.84
C VAL A 20 15.73 -15.78 21.08
N VAL A 21 16.87 -16.38 20.78
CA VAL A 21 17.92 -15.72 20.00
C VAL A 21 17.48 -15.48 18.56
N ALA A 22 16.87 -16.46 17.92
CA ALA A 22 16.33 -16.31 16.57
C ALA A 22 15.19 -15.26 16.51
N PHE A 23 14.34 -15.21 17.51
CA PHE A 23 13.27 -14.23 17.61
C PHE A 23 13.81 -12.80 17.78
N GLY A 24 14.81 -12.59 18.62
CA GLY A 24 15.48 -11.30 18.78
C GLY A 24 16.17 -10.84 17.49
N ALA A 25 16.88 -11.73 16.79
CA ALA A 25 17.51 -11.44 15.52
C ALA A 25 16.47 -11.15 14.41
N ALA A 26 15.36 -11.91 14.37
CA ALA A 26 14.26 -11.69 13.43
C ALA A 26 13.56 -10.34 13.68
N GLN A 27 13.38 -9.91 14.92
CA GLN A 27 12.83 -8.60 15.25
C GLN A 27 13.74 -7.45 14.81
N ALA A 28 15.05 -7.57 14.96
CA ALA A 28 16.02 -6.56 14.54
C ALA A 28 16.10 -6.39 13.02
N SER A 29 15.74 -7.42 12.23
CA SER A 29 15.79 -7.43 10.77
C SER A 29 14.42 -7.45 10.09
N ALA A 30 13.32 -7.57 10.85
CA ALA A 30 11.97 -7.64 10.29
C ALA A 30 11.55 -6.28 9.73
N SER A 31 11.41 -6.19 8.40
CA SER A 31 10.65 -5.12 7.78
C SER A 31 9.18 -5.32 8.12
N SER A 32 8.47 -4.25 8.45
CA SER A 32 7.02 -4.29 8.66
C SER A 32 6.32 -4.83 7.41
N ALA A 33 5.36 -5.73 7.58
CA ALA A 33 4.57 -6.24 6.48
C ALA A 33 3.83 -5.08 5.78
N PRO A 34 3.67 -5.13 4.44
CA PRO A 34 2.89 -4.14 3.72
C PRO A 34 1.45 -4.08 4.23
N ILE A 35 0.92 -2.86 4.36
CA ILE A 35 -0.50 -2.64 4.63
C ILE A 35 -1.19 -2.53 3.27
N VAL A 36 -2.14 -3.40 3.01
CA VAL A 36 -2.89 -3.43 1.75
C VAL A 36 -4.27 -2.81 1.98
N ILE A 37 -4.59 -1.77 1.20
CA ILE A 37 -5.85 -1.04 1.28
C ILE A 37 -6.54 -1.16 -0.10
N PRO A 38 -7.61 -1.96 -0.23
CA PRO A 38 -8.43 -1.96 -1.43
C PRO A 38 -9.23 -0.67 -1.53
N TYR A 39 -9.50 -0.22 -2.74
CA TYR A 39 -10.28 0.99 -2.96
C TYR A 39 -11.11 0.92 -4.25
N ALA A 40 -12.13 1.77 -4.30
CA ALA A 40 -12.90 2.09 -5.49
C ALA A 40 -13.07 3.60 -5.56
N LYS A 41 -12.84 4.19 -6.73
CA LYS A 41 -12.92 5.64 -6.92
C LYS A 41 -13.56 6.02 -8.24
N THR A 42 -14.21 7.18 -8.24
CA THR A 42 -14.77 7.84 -9.41
C THR A 42 -13.96 9.10 -9.69
N CYS A 43 -13.53 9.27 -10.91
CA CYS A 43 -12.72 10.40 -11.35
C CYS A 43 -13.49 11.28 -12.31
N ASP A 44 -13.45 12.59 -12.11
CA ASP A 44 -13.84 13.60 -13.05
C ASP A 44 -12.59 14.09 -13.79
N GLN A 45 -12.50 13.74 -15.05
CA GLN A 45 -11.33 14.07 -15.88
C GLN A 45 -11.25 15.57 -16.23
N THR A 46 -12.36 16.31 -16.12
CA THR A 46 -12.36 17.75 -16.42
C THR A 46 -11.59 18.56 -15.40
N VAL A 47 -11.61 18.13 -14.15
CA VAL A 47 -10.91 18.77 -13.01
C VAL A 47 -9.76 17.94 -12.46
N GLY A 48 -9.57 16.73 -12.97
CA GLY A 48 -8.50 15.82 -12.51
C GLY A 48 -8.67 15.36 -11.07
N ARG A 49 -9.90 15.25 -10.57
CA ARG A 49 -10.20 14.87 -9.20
C ARG A 49 -10.87 13.51 -9.13
N CYS A 50 -10.43 12.68 -8.19
CA CYS A 50 -11.05 11.41 -7.88
C CYS A 50 -11.46 11.37 -6.42
N VAL A 51 -12.60 10.74 -6.15
CA VAL A 51 -13.09 10.47 -4.79
C VAL A 51 -13.66 9.07 -4.72
N GLY A 52 -13.60 8.45 -3.55
CA GLY A 52 -14.13 7.11 -3.40
C GLY A 52 -13.98 6.53 -2.01
N THR A 53 -14.08 5.22 -1.94
CA THR A 53 -13.97 4.44 -0.70
C THR A 53 -12.63 3.71 -0.64
N ALA A 54 -12.08 3.57 0.55
CA ALA A 54 -10.84 2.85 0.82
C ALA A 54 -11.01 1.95 2.05
N GLY A 55 -10.60 0.68 1.93
CA GLY A 55 -10.76 -0.30 3.00
C GLY A 55 -12.20 -0.41 3.49
N HIS A 56 -12.38 -0.69 4.77
CA HIS A 56 -13.68 -0.74 5.42
C HIS A 56 -14.07 0.63 5.98
N GLY A 57 -15.02 1.31 5.33
CA GLY A 57 -15.58 2.58 5.80
C GLY A 57 -14.64 3.78 5.69
N GLY A 58 -13.52 3.64 4.99
CA GLY A 58 -12.59 4.73 4.74
C GLY A 58 -12.86 5.46 3.44
N THR A 59 -12.06 6.49 3.17
CA THR A 59 -12.16 7.36 2.00
C THR A 59 -10.82 7.52 1.29
N ILE A 60 -10.91 7.74 -0.02
CA ILE A 60 -9.78 8.13 -0.88
C ILE A 60 -10.16 9.39 -1.63
N GLU A 61 -9.29 10.39 -1.58
CA GLU A 61 -9.37 11.61 -2.36
C GLU A 61 -8.06 11.79 -3.13
N MET A 62 -8.16 12.09 -4.41
CA MET A 62 -7.00 12.22 -5.28
C MET A 62 -7.14 13.46 -6.14
N GLN A 63 -6.05 14.19 -6.30
CA GLN A 63 -5.94 15.32 -7.21
C GLN A 63 -4.78 15.07 -8.17
N ILE A 64 -5.09 14.99 -9.46
CA ILE A 64 -4.07 14.91 -10.52
C ILE A 64 -3.44 16.29 -10.65
N THR A 65 -2.13 16.36 -10.50
CA THR A 65 -1.34 17.59 -10.57
C THR A 65 -0.64 17.76 -11.91
N SER A 66 -0.38 16.65 -12.63
CA SER A 66 0.20 16.66 -13.96
C SER A 66 -0.27 15.45 -14.75
N PHE A 67 -0.60 15.68 -16.01
CA PHE A 67 -0.93 14.63 -16.97
C PHE A 67 -0.18 14.90 -18.29
N ARG A 68 0.54 13.90 -18.77
CA ARG A 68 1.31 14.01 -20.01
C ARG A 68 1.12 12.77 -20.87
N ALA A 69 0.58 12.93 -22.06
CA ALA A 69 0.51 11.85 -23.04
C ALA A 69 1.91 11.50 -23.55
N THR A 70 2.22 10.21 -23.62
CA THR A 70 3.49 9.65 -24.13
C THR A 70 3.15 8.56 -25.15
N GLY A 71 2.85 8.95 -26.41
CA GLY A 71 2.34 7.99 -27.40
C GLY A 71 0.96 7.48 -27.05
N LYS A 72 0.81 6.15 -26.91
CA LYS A 72 -0.46 5.48 -26.54
C LYS A 72 -0.70 5.43 -25.03
N ALA A 73 0.31 5.70 -24.22
CA ALA A 73 0.24 5.74 -22.75
C ALA A 73 0.21 7.18 -22.26
N ALA A 74 -0.02 7.36 -20.97
CA ALA A 74 0.10 8.65 -20.31
C ALA A 74 0.87 8.51 -18.99
N LYS A 75 1.61 9.56 -18.65
CA LYS A 75 2.25 9.71 -17.35
C LYS A 75 1.45 10.68 -16.50
N LEU A 76 1.20 10.30 -15.26
CA LEU A 76 0.55 11.20 -14.29
C LEU A 76 1.37 11.39 -13.02
N THR A 77 1.14 12.55 -12.41
CA THR A 77 1.56 12.87 -11.06
C THR A 77 0.34 13.34 -10.30
N LEU A 78 0.22 12.94 -9.05
CA LEU A 78 -0.95 13.26 -8.25
C LEU A 78 -0.62 13.32 -6.76
N THR A 79 -1.51 13.95 -6.03
CA THR A 79 -1.56 13.91 -4.56
C THR A 79 -2.78 13.11 -4.15
N GLU A 80 -2.60 12.18 -3.21
CA GLU A 80 -3.64 11.30 -2.73
C GLU A 80 -3.76 11.36 -1.21
N LYS A 81 -4.97 11.48 -0.70
CA LYS A 81 -5.30 11.43 0.73
C LYS A 81 -6.12 10.19 1.02
N ILE A 82 -5.68 9.41 1.96
CA ILE A 82 -6.34 8.19 2.44
C ILE A 82 -6.71 8.35 3.90
N THR A 83 -7.93 7.94 4.24
CA THR A 83 -8.41 7.84 5.62
C THR A 83 -9.08 6.49 5.80
N VAL A 84 -8.53 5.62 6.64
CA VAL A 84 -9.08 4.29 6.96
C VAL A 84 -8.88 4.03 8.45
N GLY A 85 -9.96 4.02 9.23
CA GLY A 85 -9.87 3.90 10.69
C GLY A 85 -9.00 5.02 11.27
N ASP A 86 -8.00 4.65 12.04
CA ASP A 86 -7.04 5.59 12.66
C ASP A 86 -5.88 5.99 11.71
N ILE A 87 -5.81 5.38 10.52
CA ILE A 87 -4.79 5.68 9.52
C ILE A 87 -5.27 6.86 8.67
N MET A 88 -4.49 7.93 8.66
CA MET A 88 -4.72 9.07 7.78
C MET A 88 -3.37 9.54 7.23
N PHE A 89 -3.23 9.56 5.92
CA PHE A 89 -2.02 10.05 5.29
C PHE A 89 -2.28 10.73 3.95
N THR A 90 -1.32 11.53 3.54
CA THR A 90 -1.23 12.11 2.19
C THR A 90 0.03 11.59 1.54
N ALA A 91 -0.06 11.17 0.29
CA ALA A 91 1.06 10.69 -0.52
C ALA A 91 1.16 11.48 -1.82
N GLU A 92 2.38 11.70 -2.27
CA GLU A 92 2.68 12.17 -3.62
C GLU A 92 3.08 10.96 -4.47
N MET A 93 2.42 10.80 -5.61
CA MET A 93 2.56 9.63 -6.45
C MET A 93 2.74 9.99 -7.91
N SER A 94 3.46 9.16 -8.63
CA SER A 94 3.61 9.27 -10.07
C SER A 94 3.64 7.89 -10.72
N GLY A 95 3.26 7.83 -12.00
CA GLY A 95 3.28 6.59 -12.74
C GLY A 95 2.61 6.70 -14.09
N ASN A 96 2.17 5.57 -14.60
CA ASN A 96 1.70 5.43 -15.96
C ASN A 96 0.28 4.88 -16.02
N VAL A 97 -0.46 5.39 -17.01
CA VAL A 97 -1.75 4.85 -17.45
C VAL A 97 -1.53 4.16 -18.78
N SER A 98 -1.88 2.88 -18.85
CA SER A 98 -1.82 2.13 -20.11
C SER A 98 -3.08 2.38 -20.95
N PRO A 99 -3.02 2.19 -22.29
CA PRO A 99 -4.19 2.27 -23.16
C PRO A 99 -5.28 1.25 -22.81
N ALA A 100 -4.91 0.16 -22.14
CA ALA A 100 -5.84 -0.87 -21.70
C ALA A 100 -6.62 -0.52 -20.42
N GLY A 101 -6.46 0.69 -19.87
CA GLY A 101 -7.15 1.09 -18.65
C GLY A 101 -6.52 0.50 -17.39
N PHE A 102 -5.20 0.47 -17.34
CA PHE A 102 -4.44 0.01 -16.19
C PHE A 102 -3.50 1.12 -15.69
N ILE A 103 -3.52 1.39 -14.40
CA ILE A 103 -2.68 2.40 -13.76
C ILE A 103 -1.73 1.74 -12.78
N VAL A 104 -0.46 2.11 -12.82
CA VAL A 104 0.54 1.78 -11.80
C VAL A 104 1.18 3.07 -11.33
N LEU A 105 1.10 3.33 -10.03
CA LEU A 105 1.68 4.50 -9.38
C LEU A 105 2.63 4.06 -8.27
N ASN A 106 3.68 4.84 -8.09
CA ASN A 106 4.61 4.73 -6.97
C ASN A 106 4.81 6.10 -6.35
N GLY A 107 5.02 6.14 -5.06
CA GLY A 107 5.22 7.39 -4.37
C GLY A 107 5.64 7.24 -2.93
N THR A 108 5.51 8.33 -2.19
CA THR A 108 5.94 8.44 -0.81
C THR A 108 4.87 9.16 -0.01
N VAL A 109 4.62 8.70 1.21
CA VAL A 109 3.78 9.41 2.19
C VAL A 109 4.49 10.68 2.63
N THR A 110 3.87 11.82 2.40
CA THR A 110 4.42 13.14 2.71
C THR A 110 3.91 13.70 4.03
N LYS A 111 2.72 13.29 4.46
CA LYS A 111 2.08 13.78 5.71
C LYS A 111 1.23 12.69 6.36
N GLY A 112 1.10 12.77 7.68
CA GLY A 112 0.21 11.93 8.47
C GLY A 112 0.83 10.63 8.92
N SER A 113 0.00 9.59 9.06
CA SER A 113 0.44 8.25 9.44
C SER A 113 1.47 7.71 8.47
N PHE A 114 2.53 7.12 8.98
CA PHE A 114 3.60 6.51 8.18
C PHE A 114 4.35 7.48 7.25
N ALA A 115 4.49 8.76 7.61
CA ALA A 115 5.26 9.73 6.83
C ALA A 115 6.65 9.18 6.48
N GLY A 116 7.07 9.29 5.20
CA GLY A 116 8.29 8.70 4.67
C GLY A 116 8.14 7.27 4.13
N ALA A 117 7.02 6.60 4.37
CA ALA A 117 6.76 5.26 3.82
C ALA A 117 6.58 5.32 2.30
N ARG A 118 6.94 4.23 1.63
CA ARG A 118 6.67 4.06 0.20
C ARG A 118 5.25 3.58 -0.02
N VAL A 119 4.66 4.02 -1.13
CA VAL A 119 3.33 3.63 -1.56
C VAL A 119 3.41 3.08 -2.98
N HIS A 120 2.75 1.96 -3.20
CA HIS A 120 2.56 1.37 -4.52
C HIS A 120 1.07 1.17 -4.75
N GLN A 121 0.57 1.63 -5.90
CA GLN A 121 -0.84 1.56 -6.23
C GLN A 121 -1.06 0.93 -7.59
N ARG A 122 -2.06 0.08 -7.69
CA ARG A 122 -2.52 -0.54 -8.95
C ARG A 122 -4.02 -0.36 -9.07
N SER A 123 -4.45 0.09 -10.25
CA SER A 123 -5.87 0.30 -10.56
C SER A 123 -6.23 -0.27 -11.91
N ASN A 124 -7.47 -0.73 -12.02
CA ASN A 124 -8.10 -1.10 -13.28
C ASN A 124 -9.32 -0.21 -13.51
N LEU A 125 -9.47 0.24 -14.76
CA LEU A 125 -10.66 0.94 -15.22
C LEU A 125 -11.83 -0.05 -15.23
N THR A 126 -12.93 0.29 -14.57
CA THR A 126 -14.13 -0.53 -14.53
C THR A 126 -15.26 0.05 -15.35
N SER A 127 -15.28 1.38 -15.55
CA SER A 127 -16.30 2.07 -16.33
C SER A 127 -15.79 3.42 -16.85
N ALA A 128 -16.27 3.84 -17.99
CA ALA A 128 -15.99 5.14 -18.57
C ALA A 128 -17.24 5.69 -19.26
N HIS A 129 -17.74 6.83 -18.78
CA HIS A 129 -18.90 7.54 -19.32
C HIS A 129 -18.58 9.02 -19.46
N GLY A 130 -18.41 9.49 -20.70
CA GLY A 130 -18.04 10.87 -20.95
C GLY A 130 -16.70 11.22 -20.29
N THR A 131 -16.71 12.21 -19.41
CA THR A 131 -15.53 12.65 -18.63
C THR A 131 -15.38 11.95 -17.28
N THR A 132 -16.30 11.07 -16.93
CA THR A 132 -16.30 10.33 -15.67
C THR A 132 -15.75 8.92 -15.89
N THR A 133 -14.79 8.53 -15.06
CA THR A 133 -14.22 7.18 -15.06
C THR A 133 -14.28 6.57 -13.67
N GLU A 134 -14.52 5.26 -13.61
CA GLU A 134 -14.54 4.48 -12.38
C GLU A 134 -13.36 3.50 -12.37
N TRP A 135 -12.71 3.42 -11.23
CA TRP A 135 -11.50 2.64 -11.03
C TRP A 135 -11.60 1.82 -9.75
N THR A 136 -11.11 0.60 -9.81
CA THR A 136 -10.89 -0.24 -8.62
C THR A 136 -9.44 -0.67 -8.54
N GLY A 137 -8.95 -0.85 -7.33
CA GLY A 137 -7.57 -1.26 -7.17
C GLY A 137 -7.18 -1.49 -5.72
N GLU A 138 -5.88 -1.59 -5.52
CA GLU A 138 -5.28 -1.69 -4.19
C GLU A 138 -4.08 -0.76 -4.07
N LEU A 139 -3.91 -0.25 -2.87
CA LEU A 139 -2.77 0.51 -2.44
C LEU A 139 -1.97 -0.34 -1.45
N ARG A 140 -0.68 -0.42 -1.64
CA ARG A 140 0.26 -1.06 -0.71
C ARG A 140 1.13 -0.01 -0.07
N LEU A 141 0.97 0.13 1.23
CA LEU A 141 1.80 0.99 2.06
C LEU A 141 2.92 0.13 2.65
N MET A 142 4.14 0.52 2.36
CA MET A 142 5.35 -0.14 2.87
C MET A 142 6.00 0.78 3.91
N PRO A 143 5.73 0.54 5.21
CA PRO A 143 6.30 1.36 6.26
C PRO A 143 7.82 1.38 6.15
N ALA A 144 8.43 2.52 6.47
CA ALA A 144 9.89 2.60 6.53
C ALA A 144 10.39 1.62 7.58
N SER A 145 11.45 0.89 7.25
CA SER A 145 12.17 0.09 8.26
C SER A 145 12.72 1.04 9.33
N ALA A 146 12.43 0.70 10.55
CA ALA A 146 12.97 1.43 11.70
C ALA A 146 14.50 1.31 11.77
#